data_e2b32195242fc81e70608ba3b0f8732b
#
_entry.id   e2b32195242fc81e70608ba3b0f8732b
#
_cell.length_a   1.000
_cell.length_b   1.000
_cell.length_c   1.000
_cell.angle_alpha   90.00
_cell.angle_beta   90.00
_cell.angle_gamma   90.00
#
_symmetry.space_group_name_H-M   'P 1'
#
loop_
_entity.id
_entity.type
_entity.pdbx_description
1 polymer ?
#
loop_
_entity_poly.entity_id
_entity_poly.type
_entity_poly.pdbx_seq_one_letter_code
_entity_poly.pdbx_strand_id
1 'polypeptide(L)'
;MRAKLLTTATLTVAMSLALLAQAPGGGQGRGRGPATPPLIMTSSAWEDGGVIPDKYTQAAGATAPSPELKWSQVPMGTQSFVLLMHDPEPVLAKGSKMDITHWLIWNIPGTSTGLAEGVAAGELPDGSRQVSLRGNGCMGPGAPAGPYHHYTFELYALDTKLEVPMGTPQEAANTRNAVVNAMDGHVLGKAVLVAKFHRQ
;
A
#
# COMPACT_ATOMS: atom_id res chain seq x y z
N MET A 1 50.17 -2.65 -84.98
CA MET A 1 48.98 -2.68 -84.06
C MET A 1 49.33 -3.61 -82.93
N ARG A 2 49.47 -3.05 -81.70
CA ARG A 2 49.90 -3.86 -80.54
C ARG A 2 48.69 -4.08 -79.64
N ALA A 3 48.27 -5.33 -79.47
CA ALA A 3 47.23 -5.77 -78.58
C ALA A 3 47.78 -5.81 -77.12
N LYS A 4 47.08 -5.13 -76.17
CA LYS A 4 47.38 -5.22 -74.77
C LYS A 4 46.46 -6.28 -74.13
N LEU A 5 47.09 -7.33 -73.55
CA LEU A 5 46.42 -8.28 -72.71
C LEU A 5 46.14 -7.59 -71.33
N LEU A 6 44.90 -7.59 -70.89
CA LEU A 6 44.53 -7.34 -69.52
C LEU A 6 44.39 -8.63 -68.76
N THR A 7 45.25 -8.82 -67.77
CA THR A 7 45.14 -9.90 -66.80
C THR A 7 44.22 -9.44 -65.64
N THR A 8 43.12 -10.10 -65.50
CA THR A 8 42.18 -9.92 -64.36
C THR A 8 42.65 -10.85 -63.24
N ALA A 9 43.07 -10.25 -62.10
CA ALA A 9 43.37 -10.97 -60.87
C ALA A 9 42.09 -11.10 -60.04
N THR A 10 41.64 -12.36 -59.85
CA THR A 10 40.52 -12.69 -59.00
C THR A 10 41.01 -12.81 -57.53
N LEU A 11 40.58 -11.90 -56.69
CA LEU A 11 40.87 -11.93 -55.25
C LEU A 11 39.78 -12.72 -54.55
N THR A 12 40.09 -13.94 -54.11
CA THR A 12 39.24 -14.79 -53.28
C THR A 12 39.37 -14.36 -51.82
N VAL A 13 38.32 -13.69 -51.28
CA VAL A 13 38.21 -13.37 -49.86
C VAL A 13 37.65 -14.60 -49.14
N ALA A 14 38.47 -15.28 -48.37
CA ALA A 14 38.04 -16.32 -47.45
C ALA A 14 37.43 -15.70 -46.23
N MET A 15 36.10 -15.80 -46.09
CA MET A 15 35.36 -15.34 -44.95
C MET A 15 35.39 -16.44 -43.87
N SER A 16 36.27 -16.28 -42.86
CA SER A 16 36.32 -17.15 -41.70
C SER A 16 35.16 -16.81 -40.77
N LEU A 17 34.14 -17.67 -40.71
CA LEU A 17 33.09 -17.58 -39.67
C LEU A 17 33.68 -18.01 -38.32
N ALA A 18 33.98 -17.05 -37.46
CA ALA A 18 34.25 -17.34 -36.07
C ALA A 18 32.89 -17.56 -35.36
N LEU A 19 32.59 -18.84 -35.05
CA LEU A 19 31.51 -19.22 -34.16
C LEU A 19 31.89 -18.76 -32.74
N LEU A 20 31.37 -17.61 -32.30
CA LEU A 20 31.39 -17.22 -30.90
C LEU A 20 30.40 -18.11 -30.16
N ALA A 21 30.91 -19.19 -29.53
CA ALA A 21 30.17 -19.93 -28.54
C ALA A 21 29.87 -18.99 -27.36
N GLN A 22 28.64 -18.47 -27.29
CA GLN A 22 28.13 -17.81 -26.06
C GLN A 22 28.05 -18.89 -24.98
N ALA A 23 28.93 -18.78 -23.99
CA ALA A 23 28.76 -19.51 -22.74
C ALA A 23 27.41 -19.12 -22.13
N PRO A 24 26.61 -20.09 -21.63
CA PRO A 24 25.40 -19.76 -20.91
C PRO A 24 25.78 -18.92 -19.69
N GLY A 25 25.46 -17.65 -19.72
CA GLY A 25 25.59 -16.76 -18.57
C GLY A 25 24.79 -17.35 -17.41
N GLY A 26 25.52 -17.97 -16.47
CA GLY A 26 24.95 -18.41 -15.22
C GLY A 26 24.39 -17.17 -14.51
N GLY A 27 23.09 -16.91 -14.66
CA GLY A 27 22.37 -15.98 -13.82
C GLY A 27 22.55 -16.49 -12.39
N GLN A 28 23.43 -15.85 -11.62
CA GLN A 28 23.46 -16.01 -10.18
C GLN A 28 22.09 -15.54 -9.69
N GLY A 29 21.17 -16.50 -9.52
CA GLY A 29 19.94 -16.28 -8.79
C GLY A 29 20.38 -15.69 -7.44
N ARG A 30 20.08 -14.41 -7.22
CA ARG A 30 20.17 -13.83 -5.89
C ARG A 30 19.39 -14.76 -4.98
N GLY A 31 20.09 -15.53 -4.17
CA GLY A 31 19.51 -16.44 -3.21
C GLY A 31 18.50 -15.61 -2.41
N ARG A 32 17.22 -15.93 -2.57
CA ARG A 32 16.17 -15.37 -1.73
C ARG A 32 16.52 -15.89 -0.34
N GLY A 33 16.97 -14.99 0.55
CA GLY A 33 17.11 -15.31 1.95
C GLY A 33 15.81 -15.94 2.49
N PRO A 34 15.81 -16.61 3.63
CA PRO A 34 14.60 -17.18 4.20
C PRO A 34 13.49 -16.15 4.15
N ALA A 35 12.36 -16.50 3.52
CA ALA A 35 11.25 -15.58 3.37
C ALA A 35 10.77 -15.17 4.78
N THR A 36 10.87 -13.88 5.09
CA THR A 36 10.27 -13.34 6.32
C THR A 36 8.76 -13.61 6.26
N PRO A 37 8.16 -14.18 7.31
CA PRO A 37 6.73 -14.37 7.35
C PRO A 37 6.00 -13.06 7.03
N PRO A 38 4.93 -13.07 6.23
CA PRO A 38 4.20 -11.86 5.91
C PRO A 38 3.54 -11.27 7.16
N LEU A 39 3.54 -9.94 7.30
CA LEU A 39 2.71 -9.25 8.28
C LEU A 39 1.24 -9.64 8.04
N ILE A 40 0.51 -9.98 9.09
CA ILE A 40 -0.90 -10.37 9.02
C ILE A 40 -1.73 -9.36 9.80
N MET A 41 -2.87 -8.95 9.23
CA MET A 41 -3.88 -8.12 9.91
C MET A 41 -5.24 -8.81 9.84
N THR A 42 -5.97 -8.78 10.95
CA THR A 42 -7.29 -9.38 11.11
C THR A 42 -8.23 -8.47 11.90
N SER A 43 -9.53 -8.72 11.82
CA SER A 43 -10.55 -8.14 12.70
C SER A 43 -11.38 -9.28 13.30
N SER A 44 -11.85 -9.10 14.53
CA SER A 44 -12.84 -10.00 15.13
C SER A 44 -14.26 -9.74 14.60
N ALA A 45 -14.48 -8.64 13.91
CA ALA A 45 -15.80 -8.19 13.48
C ALA A 45 -16.21 -8.74 12.09
N TRP A 46 -15.26 -9.06 11.21
CA TRP A 46 -15.48 -9.67 9.89
C TRP A 46 -14.26 -10.42 9.40
N GLU A 47 -14.44 -11.37 8.52
CA GLU A 47 -13.36 -12.05 7.79
C GLU A 47 -12.96 -11.24 6.55
N ASP A 48 -11.73 -11.44 6.05
CA ASP A 48 -11.24 -10.75 4.85
C ASP A 48 -12.22 -10.91 3.67
N GLY A 49 -12.58 -9.79 3.06
CA GLY A 49 -13.62 -9.70 2.03
C GLY A 49 -15.06 -9.83 2.56
N GLY A 50 -15.28 -9.92 3.87
CA GLY A 50 -16.59 -10.00 4.51
C GLY A 50 -17.34 -8.66 4.57
N VAL A 51 -18.60 -8.71 5.03
CA VAL A 51 -19.43 -7.53 5.25
C VAL A 51 -19.14 -6.98 6.64
N ILE A 52 -18.77 -5.69 6.73
CA ILE A 52 -18.56 -5.03 8.00
C ILE A 52 -19.89 -4.77 8.70
N PRO A 53 -20.03 -5.08 10.00
CA PRO A 53 -21.25 -4.82 10.75
C PRO A 53 -21.63 -3.36 10.82
N ASP A 54 -22.94 -3.05 10.77
CA ASP A 54 -23.51 -1.71 10.76
C ASP A 54 -22.98 -0.83 11.90
N LYS A 55 -22.70 -1.40 13.08
CA LYS A 55 -22.20 -0.65 14.24
C LYS A 55 -20.89 0.11 13.98
N TYR A 56 -20.10 -0.31 12.98
CA TYR A 56 -18.85 0.33 12.59
C TYR A 56 -18.99 1.28 11.39
N THR A 57 -20.21 1.48 10.92
CA THR A 57 -20.50 2.23 9.70
C THR A 57 -21.29 3.51 9.98
N GLN A 58 -21.43 4.35 8.97
CA GLN A 58 -22.26 5.55 9.06
C GLN A 58 -23.76 5.24 9.26
N ALA A 59 -24.19 3.98 9.10
CA ALA A 59 -25.53 3.56 9.45
C ALA A 59 -25.81 3.64 10.97
N ALA A 60 -24.80 3.43 11.79
CA ALA A 60 -24.88 3.61 13.26
C ALA A 60 -24.77 5.07 13.72
N GLY A 61 -24.59 6.01 12.78
CA GLY A 61 -24.50 7.43 13.07
C GLY A 61 -23.07 7.97 13.16
N ALA A 62 -22.96 9.25 13.55
CA ALA A 62 -21.68 9.98 13.55
C ALA A 62 -20.67 9.48 14.61
N THR A 63 -21.14 8.75 15.61
CA THR A 63 -20.36 8.24 16.74
C THR A 63 -20.05 6.75 16.62
N ALA A 64 -20.22 6.17 15.41
CA ALA A 64 -19.83 4.78 15.16
C ALA A 64 -18.37 4.54 15.58
N PRO A 65 -18.08 3.51 16.40
CA PRO A 65 -16.71 3.24 16.81
C PRO A 65 -15.87 2.73 15.65
N SER A 66 -14.56 2.94 15.71
CA SER A 66 -13.64 2.19 14.85
C SER A 66 -13.65 0.71 15.23
N PRO A 67 -13.47 -0.21 14.27
CA PRO A 67 -13.38 -1.64 14.58
C PRO A 67 -12.07 -2.00 15.31
N GLU A 68 -12.10 -3.09 16.07
CA GLU A 68 -10.88 -3.73 16.55
C GLU A 68 -10.09 -4.30 15.36
N LEU A 69 -8.78 -4.03 15.36
CA LEU A 69 -7.83 -4.62 14.43
C LEU A 69 -6.68 -5.25 15.21
N LYS A 70 -6.23 -6.41 14.77
CA LYS A 70 -5.07 -7.12 15.33
C LYS A 70 -4.08 -7.45 14.24
N TRP A 71 -2.79 -7.44 14.60
CA TRP A 71 -1.74 -7.87 13.68
C TRP A 71 -0.69 -8.72 14.36
N SER A 72 -0.02 -9.53 13.57
CA SER A 72 1.00 -10.47 13.97
C SER A 72 2.08 -10.62 12.91
N GLN A 73 3.14 -11.35 13.22
CA GLN A 73 4.30 -11.55 12.35
C GLN A 73 4.96 -10.23 11.98
N VAL A 74 5.08 -9.34 12.96
CA VAL A 74 5.67 -8.01 12.80
C VAL A 74 7.13 -8.14 12.37
N PRO A 75 7.57 -7.49 11.26
CA PRO A 75 8.96 -7.51 10.83
C PRO A 75 9.90 -6.98 11.92
N MET A 76 11.05 -7.62 12.08
CA MET A 76 12.09 -7.14 12.99
C MET A 76 12.58 -5.75 12.56
N GLY A 77 12.78 -4.86 13.54
CA GLY A 77 13.19 -3.48 13.30
C GLY A 77 12.02 -2.50 13.12
N THR A 78 10.76 -2.97 13.23
CA THR A 78 9.59 -2.07 13.17
C THR A 78 9.62 -1.07 14.31
N GLN A 79 9.61 0.22 13.96
CA GLN A 79 9.56 1.35 14.91
C GLN A 79 8.16 1.97 14.99
N SER A 80 7.41 1.94 13.89
CA SER A 80 6.03 2.44 13.86
C SER A 80 5.20 1.70 12.82
N PHE A 81 3.85 1.91 12.92
CA PHE A 81 2.94 1.48 11.87
C PHE A 81 2.16 2.67 11.31
N VAL A 82 1.72 2.49 10.07
CA VAL A 82 0.70 3.32 9.41
C VAL A 82 -0.45 2.42 9.01
N LEU A 83 -1.68 2.81 9.36
CA LEU A 83 -2.91 2.19 8.86
C LEU A 83 -3.64 3.19 7.98
N LEU A 84 -3.98 2.77 6.77
CA LEU A 84 -4.80 3.50 5.82
C LEU A 84 -6.07 2.70 5.51
N MET A 85 -7.24 3.24 5.87
CA MET A 85 -8.54 2.74 5.43
C MET A 85 -9.10 3.67 4.35
N HIS A 86 -9.40 3.12 3.19
CA HIS A 86 -9.91 3.90 2.06
C HIS A 86 -10.95 3.13 1.24
N ASP A 87 -11.79 3.88 0.50
CA ASP A 87 -12.80 3.37 -0.43
C ASP A 87 -12.40 3.79 -1.85
N PRO A 88 -11.98 2.85 -2.71
CA PRO A 88 -11.48 3.16 -4.06
C PRO A 88 -12.58 3.38 -5.12
N GLU A 89 -13.84 3.07 -4.83
CA GLU A 89 -14.90 3.16 -5.85
C GLU A 89 -15.35 4.58 -6.17
N PRO A 90 -15.49 5.53 -5.23
CA PRO A 90 -16.00 6.85 -5.55
C PRO A 90 -15.03 7.68 -6.40
N VAL A 91 -15.54 8.25 -7.49
CA VAL A 91 -14.85 9.29 -8.26
C VAL A 91 -15.30 10.65 -7.73
N LEU A 92 -14.51 11.26 -6.84
CA LEU A 92 -14.86 12.51 -6.15
C LEU A 92 -14.97 13.72 -7.08
N ALA A 93 -14.24 13.71 -8.20
CA ALA A 93 -14.33 14.71 -9.26
C ALA A 93 -13.91 14.10 -10.59
N LYS A 94 -14.44 14.64 -11.71
CA LYS A 94 -14.06 14.16 -13.04
C LYS A 94 -12.55 14.21 -13.25
N GLY A 95 -11.96 13.06 -13.60
CA GLY A 95 -10.52 12.89 -13.81
C GLY A 95 -9.70 12.69 -12.54
N SER A 96 -10.31 12.72 -11.34
CA SER A 96 -9.64 12.40 -10.09
C SER A 96 -9.27 10.91 -10.05
N LYS A 97 -8.06 10.64 -9.57
CA LYS A 97 -7.60 9.30 -9.19
C LYS A 97 -7.63 9.10 -7.67
N MET A 98 -8.06 10.15 -6.95
CA MET A 98 -8.15 10.12 -5.49
C MET A 98 -9.42 9.39 -5.08
N ASP A 99 -9.29 8.53 -4.11
CA ASP A 99 -10.35 7.82 -3.43
C ASP A 99 -10.68 8.47 -2.07
N ILE A 100 -11.64 7.92 -1.34
CA ILE A 100 -12.03 8.46 -0.05
C ILE A 100 -11.13 7.90 1.04
N THR A 101 -10.42 8.79 1.76
CA THR A 101 -9.71 8.43 2.99
C THR A 101 -10.70 8.34 4.15
N HIS A 102 -11.00 7.12 4.57
CA HIS A 102 -11.89 6.83 5.70
C HIS A 102 -11.17 6.90 7.04
N TRP A 103 -9.91 6.48 7.08
CA TRP A 103 -9.07 6.57 8.27
C TRP A 103 -7.61 6.44 7.88
N LEU A 104 -6.83 7.42 8.21
CA LEU A 104 -5.38 7.36 8.17
C LEU A 104 -4.89 7.59 9.60
N ILE A 105 -4.15 6.63 10.14
CA ILE A 105 -3.47 6.76 11.43
C ILE A 105 -2.02 6.37 11.26
N TRP A 106 -1.07 7.17 11.76
CA TRP A 106 0.36 6.95 11.63
C TRP A 106 1.10 7.17 12.94
N ASN A 107 2.34 6.73 12.98
CA ASN A 107 3.16 6.67 14.19
C ASN A 107 2.57 5.80 15.30
N ILE A 108 1.73 4.80 14.94
CA ILE A 108 1.33 3.76 15.90
C ILE A 108 2.62 3.08 16.37
N PRO A 109 2.85 2.93 17.68
CA PRO A 109 4.10 2.35 18.21
C PRO A 109 4.44 0.98 17.63
N GLY A 110 5.71 0.75 17.27
CA GLY A 110 6.18 -0.52 16.69
C GLY A 110 6.00 -1.73 17.61
N THR A 111 5.72 -1.51 18.90
CA THR A 111 5.38 -2.56 19.89
C THR A 111 3.89 -2.90 19.91
N SER A 112 3.05 -2.13 19.19
CA SER A 112 1.62 -2.39 19.12
C SER A 112 1.32 -3.68 18.36
N THR A 113 0.33 -4.43 18.84
CA THR A 113 -0.20 -5.65 18.18
C THR A 113 -1.62 -5.46 17.67
N GLY A 114 -2.14 -4.24 17.71
CA GLY A 114 -3.48 -3.94 17.26
C GLY A 114 -3.96 -2.55 17.65
N LEU A 115 -5.18 -2.23 17.24
CA LEU A 115 -5.99 -1.10 17.68
C LEU A 115 -7.26 -1.64 18.33
N ALA A 116 -7.59 -1.15 19.52
CA ALA A 116 -8.83 -1.51 20.19
C ALA A 116 -10.04 -0.96 19.43
N GLU A 117 -11.23 -1.53 19.67
CA GLU A 117 -12.49 -0.93 19.24
C GLU A 117 -12.65 0.47 19.85
N GLY A 118 -13.09 1.44 19.04
CA GLY A 118 -13.40 2.77 19.52
C GLY A 118 -12.19 3.66 19.82
N VAL A 119 -11.18 3.64 18.95
CA VAL A 119 -10.04 4.58 19.03
C VAL A 119 -10.55 6.01 19.09
N ALA A 120 -10.13 6.76 20.13
CA ALA A 120 -10.52 8.16 20.31
C ALA A 120 -10.02 9.04 19.15
N ALA A 121 -10.77 10.10 18.84
CA ALA A 121 -10.35 11.06 17.81
C ALA A 121 -9.21 11.97 18.29
N GLY A 122 -8.42 12.50 17.36
CA GLY A 122 -7.32 13.41 17.63
C GLY A 122 -5.96 12.75 17.72
N GLU A 123 -5.00 13.42 18.33
CA GLU A 123 -3.69 12.85 18.65
C GLU A 123 -3.83 11.94 19.86
N LEU A 124 -3.28 10.74 19.78
CA LEU A 124 -3.39 9.75 20.85
C LEU A 124 -2.25 9.90 21.87
N PRO A 125 -2.45 9.42 23.12
CA PRO A 125 -1.44 9.54 24.17
C PRO A 125 -0.09 8.85 23.84
N ASP A 126 -0.10 7.88 22.92
CA ASP A 126 1.09 7.19 22.44
C ASP A 126 1.84 7.92 21.33
N GLY A 127 1.34 9.11 20.92
CA GLY A 127 1.89 9.93 19.86
C GLY A 127 1.37 9.57 18.46
N SER A 128 0.45 8.62 18.33
CA SER A 128 -0.22 8.34 17.06
C SER A 128 -1.09 9.54 16.65
N ARG A 129 -1.08 9.84 15.35
CA ARG A 129 -1.85 10.92 14.74
C ARG A 129 -2.80 10.37 13.72
N GLN A 130 -3.94 11.04 13.51
CA GLN A 130 -4.94 10.50 12.61
C GLN A 130 -5.77 11.58 11.91
N VAL A 131 -6.30 11.23 10.74
CA VAL A 131 -7.19 12.08 9.94
C VAL A 131 -8.09 11.23 9.07
N SER A 132 -9.29 11.73 8.80
CA SER A 132 -10.20 11.25 7.76
C SER A 132 -10.84 12.43 7.04
N LEU A 133 -11.61 12.15 5.99
CA LEU A 133 -12.32 13.22 5.24
C LEU A 133 -13.29 14.05 6.12
N ARG A 134 -13.76 13.51 7.25
CA ARG A 134 -14.75 14.18 8.11
C ARG A 134 -14.26 14.51 9.52
N GLY A 135 -13.03 14.18 9.87
CA GLY A 135 -12.52 14.43 11.22
C GLY A 135 -11.13 13.86 11.45
N ASN A 136 -10.64 14.05 12.65
CA ASN A 136 -9.37 13.49 13.08
C ASN A 136 -9.58 12.15 13.81
N GLY A 137 -10.19 11.19 13.11
CA GLY A 137 -10.51 9.86 13.61
C GLY A 137 -11.08 8.98 12.50
N CYS A 138 -11.49 7.78 12.86
CA CYS A 138 -12.11 6.85 11.93
C CYS A 138 -13.46 7.39 11.43
N MET A 139 -13.64 7.41 10.11
CA MET A 139 -14.93 7.62 9.46
C MET A 139 -15.41 6.27 8.93
N GLY A 140 -16.41 5.70 9.54
CA GLY A 140 -16.96 4.40 9.12
C GLY A 140 -17.41 4.38 7.65
N PRO A 141 -17.58 3.20 7.05
CA PRO A 141 -18.18 3.01 5.74
C PRO A 141 -19.51 3.72 5.57
N GLY A 142 -19.78 4.26 4.37
CA GLY A 142 -20.99 5.05 4.12
C GLY A 142 -21.60 4.88 2.74
N ALA A 143 -21.24 3.82 1.99
CA ALA A 143 -21.76 3.55 0.65
C ALA A 143 -23.30 3.58 0.63
N PRO A 144 -23.91 4.13 -0.43
CA PRO A 144 -25.38 4.13 -0.60
C PRO A 144 -25.93 2.71 -0.82
N ALA A 145 -27.23 2.57 -0.82
CA ALA A 145 -27.89 1.36 -1.28
C ALA A 145 -27.52 1.07 -2.74
N GLY A 146 -27.25 -0.18 -3.07
CA GLY A 146 -26.78 -0.60 -4.40
C GLY A 146 -25.63 -1.61 -4.33
N PRO A 147 -24.68 -1.56 -5.25
CA PRO A 147 -23.48 -2.40 -5.18
C PRO A 147 -22.69 -2.21 -3.89
N TYR A 148 -22.04 -3.27 -3.43
CA TYR A 148 -21.08 -3.15 -2.34
C TYR A 148 -19.90 -2.29 -2.74
N HIS A 149 -19.50 -1.38 -1.86
CA HIS A 149 -18.18 -0.77 -1.90
C HIS A 149 -17.18 -1.62 -1.09
N HIS A 150 -15.91 -1.57 -1.50
CA HIS A 150 -14.80 -2.24 -0.83
C HIS A 150 -14.01 -1.24 -0.02
N TYR A 151 -13.91 -1.52 1.26
CA TYR A 151 -13.11 -0.71 2.19
C TYR A 151 -11.82 -1.45 2.46
N THR A 152 -10.74 -0.93 1.90
CA THR A 152 -9.42 -1.54 2.03
C THR A 152 -8.70 -0.95 3.24
N PHE A 153 -8.28 -1.81 4.15
CA PHE A 153 -7.41 -1.48 5.26
C PHE A 153 -6.01 -1.94 4.90
N GLU A 154 -5.06 -1.00 4.82
CA GLU A 154 -3.66 -1.27 4.53
C GLU A 154 -2.81 -0.93 5.75
N LEU A 155 -2.11 -1.92 6.31
CA LEU A 155 -1.19 -1.74 7.42
C LEU A 155 0.24 -1.82 6.91
N TYR A 156 1.04 -0.81 7.21
CA TYR A 156 2.46 -0.73 6.88
C TYR A 156 3.29 -0.74 8.15
N ALA A 157 4.27 -1.63 8.25
CA ALA A 157 5.30 -1.63 9.28
C ALA A 157 6.51 -0.86 8.78
N LEU A 158 6.98 0.12 9.54
CA LEU A 158 8.07 1.03 9.15
C LEU A 158 9.26 0.92 10.10
N ASP A 159 10.46 1.11 9.57
CA ASP A 159 11.71 1.20 10.36
C ASP A 159 11.97 2.61 10.94
N THR A 160 11.00 3.50 10.87
CA THR A 160 11.09 4.88 11.36
C THR A 160 9.75 5.38 11.89
N LYS A 161 9.76 6.53 12.55
CA LYS A 161 8.58 7.38 12.77
C LYS A 161 8.56 8.49 11.73
N LEU A 162 7.36 8.91 11.34
CA LEU A 162 7.16 9.91 10.30
C LEU A 162 7.02 11.31 10.90
N GLU A 163 7.79 12.27 10.39
CA GLU A 163 7.72 13.69 10.78
C GLU A 163 6.62 14.45 10.01
N VAL A 164 5.41 13.84 9.93
CA VAL A 164 4.26 14.44 9.27
C VAL A 164 3.31 14.99 10.32
N PRO A 165 3.01 16.31 10.32
CA PRO A 165 2.06 16.89 11.25
C PRO A 165 0.63 16.41 10.98
N MET A 166 -0.20 16.43 12.01
CA MET A 166 -1.63 16.18 11.84
C MET A 166 -2.27 17.34 11.07
N GLY A 167 -2.90 17.01 9.94
CA GLY A 167 -3.66 17.97 9.13
C GLY A 167 -5.09 18.15 9.63
N THR A 168 -5.82 19.07 9.00
CA THR A 168 -7.26 19.22 9.17
C THR A 168 -8.02 18.22 8.29
N PRO A 169 -9.31 17.94 8.55
CA PRO A 169 -10.14 17.10 7.68
C PRO A 169 -10.18 17.58 6.22
N GLN A 170 -10.16 18.89 6.00
CA GLN A 170 -10.13 19.50 4.66
C GLN A 170 -8.81 19.20 3.92
N GLU A 171 -7.74 18.93 4.66
CA GLU A 171 -6.41 18.59 4.16
C GLU A 171 -6.14 17.08 4.15
N ALA A 172 -7.15 16.25 4.45
CA ALA A 172 -6.96 14.79 4.58
C ALA A 172 -6.25 14.16 3.37
N ALA A 173 -6.56 14.60 2.16
CA ALA A 173 -5.89 14.12 0.94
C ALA A 173 -4.41 14.54 0.90
N ASN A 174 -4.08 15.78 1.27
CA ASN A 174 -2.70 16.27 1.31
C ASN A 174 -1.91 15.57 2.43
N THR A 175 -2.52 15.41 3.60
CA THR A 175 -1.91 14.68 4.74
C THR A 175 -1.64 13.22 4.34
N ARG A 176 -2.60 12.55 3.68
CA ARG A 176 -2.40 11.19 3.14
C ARG A 176 -1.21 11.14 2.19
N ASN A 177 -1.14 12.05 1.22
CA ASN A 177 -0.03 12.11 0.27
C ASN A 177 1.31 12.34 1.00
N ALA A 178 1.35 13.22 1.99
CA ALA A 178 2.55 13.47 2.78
C ALA A 178 2.99 12.23 3.56
N VAL A 179 2.05 11.52 4.21
CA VAL A 179 2.34 10.26 4.93
C VAL A 179 2.83 9.18 3.96
N VAL A 180 2.12 8.97 2.83
CA VAL A 180 2.49 7.95 1.84
C VAL A 180 3.87 8.22 1.27
N ASN A 181 4.18 9.47 0.90
CA ASN A 181 5.51 9.84 0.40
C ASN A 181 6.60 9.69 1.47
N ALA A 182 6.28 9.99 2.74
CA ALA A 182 7.24 9.84 3.84
C ALA A 182 7.54 8.37 4.19
N MET A 183 6.72 7.41 3.74
CA MET A 183 6.98 5.97 3.90
C MET A 183 8.01 5.44 2.89
N ASP A 184 8.34 6.18 1.83
CA ASP A 184 9.23 5.72 0.77
C ASP A 184 10.61 5.33 1.32
N GLY A 185 11.01 4.09 1.05
CA GLY A 185 12.27 3.51 1.54
C GLY A 185 12.22 2.96 2.97
N HIS A 186 11.11 3.14 3.70
CA HIS A 186 10.98 2.78 5.12
C HIS A 186 10.06 1.57 5.39
N VAL A 187 9.40 1.02 4.38
CA VAL A 187 8.44 -0.07 4.56
C VAL A 187 9.15 -1.42 4.72
N LEU A 188 9.01 -2.04 5.89
CA LEU A 188 9.51 -3.37 6.22
C LEU A 188 8.51 -4.49 5.90
N GLY A 189 7.22 -4.19 5.96
CA GLY A 189 6.15 -5.15 5.71
C GLY A 189 4.79 -4.48 5.52
N LYS A 190 3.89 -5.21 4.87
CA LYS A 190 2.53 -4.75 4.58
C LYS A 190 1.52 -5.86 4.81
N ALA A 191 0.37 -5.52 5.37
CA ALA A 191 -0.81 -6.38 5.42
C ALA A 191 -2.03 -5.63 4.85
N VAL A 192 -2.96 -6.39 4.29
CA VAL A 192 -4.22 -5.86 3.76
C VAL A 192 -5.37 -6.67 4.33
N LEU A 193 -6.44 -5.99 4.72
CA LEU A 193 -7.72 -6.57 5.10
C LEU A 193 -8.82 -5.80 4.37
N VAL A 194 -9.77 -6.51 3.76
CA VAL A 194 -10.87 -5.89 3.02
C VAL A 194 -12.19 -6.09 3.76
N ALA A 195 -13.01 -5.05 3.79
CA ALA A 195 -14.41 -5.11 4.20
C ALA A 195 -15.32 -4.67 3.07
N LYS A 196 -16.55 -5.13 3.04
CA LYS A 196 -17.61 -4.68 2.13
C LYS A 196 -18.74 -4.04 2.89
N PHE A 197 -19.33 -2.99 2.32
CA PHE A 197 -20.52 -2.37 2.88
C PHE A 197 -21.34 -1.66 1.82
N HIS A 198 -22.65 -1.69 1.97
CA HIS A 198 -23.62 -0.77 1.39
C HIS A 198 -24.80 -0.61 2.37
N ARG A 199 -25.51 0.48 2.29
CA ARG A 199 -26.74 0.66 3.06
C ARG A 199 -27.84 -0.24 2.50
N GLN A 200 -28.66 -0.77 3.40
CA GLN A 200 -29.88 -1.50 3.05
C GLN A 200 -30.95 -0.57 2.50
#